data_3d08af72a2a6794eb67d1e8cc274453b
#
_entry.id   3d08af72a2a6794eb67d1e8cc274453b
#
_cell.length_a   1.000
_cell.length_b   1.000
_cell.length_c   1.000
_cell.angle_alpha   90.00
_cell.angle_beta   90.00
_cell.angle_gamma   90.00
#
_symmetry.space_group_name_H-M   'P 1'
#
loop_
_entity.id
_entity.type
_entity.pdbx_description
1 polymer ?
#
loop_
_entity_poly.entity_id
_entity_poly.type
_entity_poly.pdbx_seq_one_letter_code
_entity_poly.pdbx_strand_id
1 'polypeptide(L)'
;EIYTLSLHDALPILIGKVIREGSCQIKESFECLLAGESITTQMDEQIVYHQLDLDENAIWSLFLASGYLKIAGSKEQEMPYGDWKQTYELSITNFEVMVMFRDMVRGWFASSASNYNAFIKALLRDDLKAMNAYMNRTALATFSFFDSGNKPSGESEPERFYHGFVLGLMVELENRYTITSNRESGFGRYDVILEPKNKTDDAIILEFKVQDTDDEKSLSDTVKAALAQIRSKKYDVSLTAKGISESRIRKYGFAFHGKKVLIGS
;
A
#
# COMPACT_ATOMS: atom_id res chain seq x y z
N GLU A 1 4.44 -1.93 40.14
CA GLU A 1 4.78 -3.12 39.32
C GLU A 1 5.31 -2.65 37.98
N ILE A 2 6.62 -2.81 37.78
CA ILE A 2 7.28 -2.51 36.51
C ILE A 2 6.98 -3.72 35.62
N TYR A 3 6.01 -3.60 34.73
CA TYR A 3 5.82 -4.57 33.66
C TYR A 3 7.01 -4.47 32.72
N THR A 4 8.00 -5.34 32.89
CA THR A 4 8.99 -5.65 31.85
C THR A 4 8.27 -6.37 30.72
N LEU A 5 7.71 -5.62 29.77
CA LEU A 5 7.35 -6.18 28.46
C LEU A 5 8.61 -6.83 27.90
N SER A 6 8.55 -8.12 27.60
CA SER A 6 9.65 -8.79 26.92
C SER A 6 9.86 -8.09 25.57
N LEU A 7 11.09 -8.02 25.08
CA LEU A 7 11.39 -7.42 23.76
C LEU A 7 10.51 -8.06 22.67
N HIS A 8 10.15 -9.31 22.85
CA HIS A 8 9.31 -10.10 21.96
C HIS A 8 7.84 -9.61 21.91
N ASP A 9 7.30 -9.14 23.04
CA ASP A 9 5.92 -8.62 23.10
C ASP A 9 5.83 -7.15 22.72
N ALA A 10 6.89 -6.38 22.98
CA ALA A 10 6.96 -4.95 22.62
C ALA A 10 7.20 -4.71 21.14
N LEU A 11 7.93 -5.61 20.48
CA LEU A 11 8.38 -5.43 19.11
C LEU A 11 7.24 -5.37 18.08
N PRO A 12 6.20 -6.24 18.11
CA PRO A 12 5.05 -6.11 17.21
C PRO A 12 4.29 -4.80 17.38
N ILE A 13 4.22 -4.27 18.62
CA ILE A 13 3.56 -2.99 18.90
C ILE A 13 4.40 -1.85 18.33
N LEU A 14 5.71 -1.90 18.51
CA LEU A 14 6.64 -0.91 17.98
C LEU A 14 6.63 -0.90 16.45
N ILE A 15 6.68 -2.07 15.82
CA ILE A 15 6.57 -2.23 14.37
C ILE A 15 5.27 -1.63 13.86
N GLY A 16 4.14 -1.97 14.50
CA GLY A 16 2.83 -1.42 14.15
C GLY A 16 2.78 0.11 14.25
N LYS A 17 3.44 0.69 15.26
CA LYS A 17 3.57 2.14 15.41
C LYS A 17 4.43 2.75 14.31
N VAL A 18 5.63 2.20 14.10
CA VAL A 18 6.61 2.70 13.12
C VAL A 18 6.02 2.72 11.70
N ILE A 19 5.35 1.64 11.27
CA ILE A 19 4.77 1.60 9.94
C ILE A 19 3.55 2.52 9.82
N ARG A 20 2.74 2.66 10.86
CA ARG A 20 1.58 3.57 10.86
C ARG A 20 1.99 5.03 10.84
N GLU A 21 3.03 5.40 11.60
CA GLU A 21 3.52 6.76 11.80
C GLU A 21 4.73 7.07 10.90
N GLY A 22 5.30 6.07 10.23
CA GLY A 22 6.47 6.19 9.38
C GLY A 22 6.23 6.98 8.11
N SER A 23 7.32 7.37 7.46
CA SER A 23 7.33 8.09 6.19
C SER A 23 6.65 7.29 5.06
N CYS A 24 6.34 7.95 3.96
CA CYS A 24 5.85 7.27 2.74
C CYS A 24 6.83 6.20 2.26
N GLN A 25 8.12 6.45 2.37
CA GLN A 25 9.17 5.53 1.92
C GLN A 25 9.19 4.24 2.76
N ILE A 26 8.96 4.33 4.08
CA ILE A 26 8.81 3.16 4.95
C ILE A 26 7.60 2.33 4.52
N LYS A 27 6.47 3.00 4.25
CA LYS A 27 5.23 2.34 3.83
C LYS A 27 5.39 1.65 2.48
N GLU A 28 6.05 2.28 1.52
CA GLU A 28 6.38 1.69 0.21
C GLU A 28 7.28 0.45 0.34
N SER A 29 8.35 0.59 1.12
CA SER A 29 9.27 -0.52 1.37
C SER A 29 8.55 -1.69 2.03
N PHE A 30 7.64 -1.40 2.94
CA PHE A 30 6.82 -2.43 3.59
C PHE A 30 5.84 -3.09 2.62
N GLU A 31 5.26 -2.33 1.69
CA GLU A 31 4.41 -2.86 0.62
C GLU A 31 5.19 -3.80 -0.30
N CYS A 32 6.41 -3.42 -0.72
CA CYS A 32 7.29 -4.30 -1.50
C CYS A 32 7.54 -5.62 -0.77
N LEU A 33 7.83 -5.55 0.54
CA LEU A 33 8.04 -6.75 1.37
C LEU A 33 6.78 -7.62 1.44
N LEU A 34 5.59 -7.04 1.59
CA LEU A 34 4.31 -7.76 1.60
C LEU A 34 3.95 -8.36 0.24
N ALA A 35 4.42 -7.76 -0.86
CA ALA A 35 4.31 -8.31 -2.21
C ALA A 35 5.28 -9.48 -2.46
N GLY A 36 6.19 -9.77 -1.50
CA GLY A 36 7.22 -10.81 -1.63
C GLY A 36 8.48 -10.32 -2.34
N GLU A 37 8.62 -9.02 -2.55
CA GLU A 37 9.79 -8.38 -3.14
C GLU A 37 10.86 -8.08 -2.07
N SER A 38 12.06 -7.68 -2.51
CA SER A 38 13.13 -7.23 -1.63
C SER A 38 13.20 -5.70 -1.62
N ILE A 39 13.64 -5.15 -0.49
CA ILE A 39 13.97 -3.73 -0.36
C ILE A 39 15.49 -3.56 -0.28
N THR A 40 16.01 -2.43 -0.78
CA THR A 40 17.42 -2.09 -0.67
C THR A 40 17.62 -1.01 0.38
N THR A 41 18.45 -1.27 1.37
CA THR A 41 18.72 -0.34 2.48
C THR A 41 20.18 -0.40 2.93
N GLN A 42 20.60 0.57 3.72
CA GLN A 42 21.84 0.54 4.46
C GLN A 42 21.57 0.02 5.86
N MET A 43 22.57 -0.62 6.44
CA MET A 43 22.46 -1.09 7.83
C MET A 43 23.10 -0.07 8.76
N ASP A 44 22.41 0.23 9.84
CA ASP A 44 22.98 0.92 10.98
C ASP A 44 23.32 -0.12 12.05
N GLU A 45 24.62 -0.27 12.34
CA GLU A 45 25.12 -1.20 13.35
C GLU A 45 24.93 -0.68 14.78
N GLN A 46 24.64 0.62 14.94
CA GLN A 46 24.50 1.29 16.23
C GLN A 46 23.06 1.74 16.48
N ILE A 47 22.12 0.80 16.48
CA ILE A 47 20.71 1.14 16.71
C ILE A 47 20.50 1.64 18.13
N VAL A 48 20.20 2.93 18.28
CA VAL A 48 19.72 3.50 19.53
C VAL A 48 18.21 3.75 19.42
N TYR A 49 17.43 3.33 20.41
CA TYR A 49 15.97 3.45 20.40
C TYR A 49 15.42 4.85 20.06
N HIS A 50 16.18 5.90 20.35
CA HIS A 50 15.82 7.28 20.03
C HIS A 50 15.97 7.63 18.53
N GLN A 51 16.62 6.80 17.72
CA GLN A 51 16.81 7.02 16.29
C GLN A 51 15.70 6.39 15.45
N LEU A 52 14.89 5.52 16.03
CA LEU A 52 13.78 4.87 15.33
C LEU A 52 12.70 5.84 14.83
N ASP A 53 12.60 7.01 15.45
CA ASP A 53 11.68 8.07 15.01
C ASP A 53 12.28 8.97 13.91
N LEU A 54 13.58 8.83 13.59
CA LEU A 54 14.33 9.79 12.77
C LEU A 54 15.04 9.16 11.57
N ASP A 55 15.36 7.84 11.61
CA ASP A 55 16.16 7.16 10.58
C ASP A 55 15.49 5.87 10.11
N GLU A 56 15.16 5.83 8.82
CA GLU A 56 14.54 4.67 8.18
C GLU A 56 15.47 3.45 8.17
N ASN A 57 16.79 3.64 8.06
CA ASN A 57 17.76 2.55 8.09
C ASN A 57 17.79 1.85 9.45
N ALA A 58 17.59 2.60 10.53
CA ALA A 58 17.49 2.05 11.88
C ALA A 58 16.28 1.11 12.02
N ILE A 59 15.17 1.41 11.36
CA ILE A 59 13.96 0.59 11.37
C ILE A 59 14.23 -0.75 10.69
N TRP A 60 14.82 -0.74 9.50
CA TRP A 60 15.12 -1.97 8.75
C TRP A 60 16.20 -2.81 9.43
N SER A 61 17.18 -2.14 10.05
CA SER A 61 18.20 -2.80 10.87
C SER A 61 17.58 -3.51 12.08
N LEU A 62 16.60 -2.89 12.74
CA LEU A 62 15.84 -3.51 13.83
C LEU A 62 15.05 -4.74 13.34
N PHE A 63 14.40 -4.67 12.18
CA PHE A 63 13.65 -5.78 11.62
C PHE A 63 14.55 -6.95 11.26
N LEU A 64 15.76 -6.68 10.75
CA LEU A 64 16.76 -7.70 10.50
C LEU A 64 17.27 -8.32 11.80
N ALA A 65 17.69 -7.50 12.78
CA ALA A 65 18.18 -7.96 14.07
C ALA A 65 17.14 -8.80 14.84
N SER A 66 15.87 -8.51 14.64
CA SER A 66 14.75 -9.24 15.26
C SER A 66 14.34 -10.49 14.48
N GLY A 67 14.99 -10.79 13.36
CA GLY A 67 14.71 -11.98 12.54
C GLY A 67 13.46 -11.89 11.68
N TYR A 68 12.81 -10.73 11.58
CA TYR A 68 11.67 -10.52 10.68
C TYR A 68 12.09 -10.39 9.22
N LEU A 69 13.25 -9.84 8.99
CA LEU A 69 13.87 -9.79 7.67
C LEU A 69 15.12 -10.64 7.63
N LYS A 70 15.52 -11.03 6.43
CA LYS A 70 16.78 -11.71 6.12
C LYS A 70 17.48 -10.97 5.00
N ILE A 71 18.80 -11.10 4.95
CA ILE A 71 19.62 -10.62 3.84
C ILE A 71 19.44 -11.58 2.67
N ALA A 72 18.86 -11.08 1.57
CA ALA A 72 18.74 -11.78 0.31
C ALA A 72 19.96 -11.56 -0.60
N GLY A 73 20.62 -10.40 -0.45
CA GLY A 73 21.82 -10.04 -1.19
C GLY A 73 22.50 -8.81 -0.59
N SER A 74 23.74 -8.56 -1.02
CA SER A 74 24.47 -7.33 -0.67
C SER A 74 25.21 -6.80 -1.87
N LYS A 75 25.36 -5.47 -1.95
CA LYS A 75 26.14 -4.79 -2.98
C LYS A 75 27.09 -3.79 -2.32
N GLU A 76 28.33 -3.82 -2.75
CA GLU A 76 29.34 -2.85 -2.35
C GLU A 76 29.54 -1.87 -3.50
N GLN A 77 29.53 -0.58 -3.20
CA GLN A 77 29.77 0.47 -4.16
C GLN A 77 30.86 1.41 -3.66
N GLU A 78 31.90 1.56 -4.46
CA GLU A 78 32.94 2.54 -4.21
C GLU A 78 32.41 3.95 -4.50
N MET A 79 32.56 4.85 -3.55
CA MET A 79 32.16 6.24 -3.66
C MET A 79 33.31 7.10 -4.22
N PRO A 80 33.02 8.27 -4.83
CA PRO A 80 34.04 9.11 -5.52
C PRO A 80 35.22 9.56 -4.67
N TYR A 81 35.16 9.42 -3.36
CA TYR A 81 36.23 9.82 -2.43
C TYR A 81 36.92 8.65 -1.73
N GLY A 82 36.76 7.41 -2.26
CA GLY A 82 37.42 6.22 -1.70
C GLY A 82 36.69 5.58 -0.52
N ASP A 83 35.53 6.09 -0.13
CA ASP A 83 34.68 5.45 0.84
C ASP A 83 33.88 4.31 0.20
N TRP A 84 33.68 3.22 0.93
CA TRP A 84 32.85 2.10 0.50
C TRP A 84 31.45 2.20 1.11
N LYS A 85 30.46 2.10 0.27
CA LYS A 85 29.06 2.06 0.70
C LYS A 85 28.52 0.66 0.48
N GLN A 86 28.13 0.01 1.58
CA GLN A 86 27.48 -1.29 1.53
C GLN A 86 25.98 -1.13 1.63
N THR A 87 25.26 -1.73 0.70
CA THR A 87 23.80 -1.80 0.70
C THR A 87 23.36 -3.27 0.75
N TYR A 88 22.26 -3.51 1.43
CA TYR A 88 21.72 -4.84 1.62
C TYR A 88 20.35 -4.94 0.96
N GLU A 89 20.11 -6.05 0.28
CA GLU A 89 18.79 -6.44 -0.16
C GLU A 89 18.13 -7.28 0.95
N LEU A 90 17.04 -6.75 1.53
CA LEU A 90 16.31 -7.42 2.59
C LEU A 90 14.99 -7.98 2.07
N SER A 91 14.64 -9.17 2.52
CA SER A 91 13.34 -9.81 2.25
C SER A 91 12.76 -10.38 3.54
N ILE A 92 11.46 -10.68 3.55
CA ILE A 92 10.80 -11.32 4.69
C ILE A 92 11.41 -12.71 4.91
N THR A 93 11.67 -13.03 6.18
CA THR A 93 12.40 -14.25 6.57
C THR A 93 11.65 -15.51 6.17
N ASN A 94 10.34 -15.57 6.43
CA ASN A 94 9.54 -16.77 6.19
C ASN A 94 8.05 -16.42 6.06
N PHE A 95 7.24 -17.43 5.77
CA PHE A 95 5.79 -17.30 5.59
C PHE A 95 5.06 -16.87 6.86
N GLU A 96 5.51 -17.30 8.05
CA GLU A 96 4.88 -16.91 9.32
C GLU A 96 5.00 -15.42 9.59
N VAL A 97 6.18 -14.85 9.31
CA VAL A 97 6.42 -13.40 9.40
C VAL A 97 5.57 -12.66 8.37
N MET A 98 5.44 -13.20 7.16
CA MET A 98 4.55 -12.62 6.14
C MET A 98 3.10 -12.56 6.61
N VAL A 99 2.59 -13.64 7.19
CA VAL A 99 1.24 -13.71 7.76
C VAL A 99 1.09 -12.71 8.91
N MET A 100 2.07 -12.66 9.81
CA MET A 100 2.08 -11.72 10.93
C MET A 100 2.03 -10.26 10.43
N PHE A 101 2.82 -9.90 9.43
CA PHE A 101 2.81 -8.56 8.85
C PHE A 101 1.48 -8.24 8.17
N ARG A 102 0.91 -9.17 7.42
CA ARG A 102 -0.43 -9.03 6.82
C ARG A 102 -1.50 -8.83 7.90
N ASP A 103 -1.43 -9.58 8.99
CA ASP A 103 -2.38 -9.47 10.10
C ASP A 103 -2.21 -8.15 10.88
N MET A 104 -0.98 -7.65 11.02
CA MET A 104 -0.73 -6.31 11.58
C MET A 104 -1.34 -5.23 10.71
N VAL A 105 -1.10 -5.23 9.39
CA VAL A 105 -1.72 -4.29 8.45
C VAL A 105 -3.23 -4.40 8.53
N ARG A 106 -3.76 -5.62 8.54
CA ARG A 106 -5.19 -5.88 8.74
C ARG A 106 -5.70 -5.33 10.08
N GLY A 107 -4.92 -5.49 11.15
CA GLY A 107 -5.23 -4.99 12.49
C GLY A 107 -5.24 -3.46 12.60
N TRP A 108 -4.45 -2.74 11.80
CA TRP A 108 -4.51 -1.27 11.77
C TRP A 108 -5.84 -0.76 11.23
N PHE A 109 -6.45 -1.52 10.35
CA PHE A 109 -7.78 -1.25 9.83
C PHE A 109 -8.88 -1.87 10.72
N ALA A 110 -8.52 -2.76 11.64
CA ALA A 110 -9.43 -3.53 12.50
C ALA A 110 -9.91 -2.79 13.77
N SER A 111 -9.36 -1.63 14.11
CA SER A 111 -10.10 -0.69 14.99
C SER A 111 -11.43 -0.26 14.34
N SER A 112 -11.61 -0.66 13.08
CA SER A 112 -12.81 -0.63 12.26
C SER A 112 -13.16 -2.04 11.72
N ALA A 113 -12.91 -3.13 12.46
CA ALA A 113 -13.07 -4.51 11.95
C ALA A 113 -14.47 -4.79 11.35
N SER A 114 -15.53 -4.17 11.91
CA SER A 114 -16.86 -4.18 11.30
C SER A 114 -16.94 -3.38 9.99
N ASN A 115 -16.05 -2.42 9.79
CA ASN A 115 -16.05 -1.51 8.64
C ASN A 115 -15.23 -2.04 7.46
N TYR A 116 -14.19 -2.82 7.71
CA TYR A 116 -13.41 -3.49 6.68
C TYR A 116 -14.30 -4.37 5.80
N ASN A 117 -15.06 -5.28 6.45
CA ASN A 117 -16.04 -6.09 5.75
C ASN A 117 -17.11 -5.27 5.03
N ALA A 118 -17.40 -4.05 5.49
CA ALA A 118 -18.39 -3.18 4.87
C ALA A 118 -17.90 -2.62 3.52
N PHE A 119 -16.61 -2.26 3.38
CA PHE A 119 -16.08 -1.80 2.10
C PHE A 119 -16.10 -2.91 1.05
N ILE A 120 -15.61 -4.09 1.39
CA ILE A 120 -15.61 -5.25 0.49
C ILE A 120 -17.03 -5.63 0.07
N LYS A 121 -17.97 -5.64 1.01
CA LYS A 121 -19.39 -5.89 0.71
C LYS A 121 -19.97 -4.84 -0.25
N ALA A 122 -19.63 -3.56 -0.04
CA ALA A 122 -20.04 -2.47 -0.91
C ALA A 122 -19.47 -2.62 -2.32
N LEU A 123 -18.16 -2.91 -2.42
CA LEU A 123 -17.47 -3.14 -3.69
C LEU A 123 -18.09 -4.30 -4.48
N LEU A 124 -18.33 -5.44 -3.82
CA LEU A 124 -18.93 -6.61 -4.45
C LEU A 124 -20.38 -6.39 -4.88
N ARG A 125 -21.11 -5.46 -4.23
CA ARG A 125 -22.49 -5.08 -4.55
C ARG A 125 -22.62 -3.90 -5.50
N ASP A 126 -21.49 -3.29 -5.92
CA ASP A 126 -21.47 -2.06 -6.72
C ASP A 126 -22.15 -0.86 -6.00
N ASP A 127 -22.02 -0.82 -4.69
CA ASP A 127 -22.59 0.28 -3.88
C ASP A 127 -21.58 1.40 -3.71
N LEU A 128 -21.49 2.28 -4.71
CA LEU A 128 -20.60 3.46 -4.72
C LEU A 128 -20.82 4.37 -3.50
N LYS A 129 -22.06 4.53 -3.05
CA LYS A 129 -22.37 5.38 -1.89
C LYS A 129 -21.74 4.83 -0.62
N ALA A 130 -21.88 3.53 -0.38
CA ALA A 130 -21.30 2.86 0.78
C ALA A 130 -19.77 2.82 0.70
N MET A 131 -19.19 2.60 -0.51
CA MET A 131 -17.75 2.66 -0.73
C MET A 131 -17.18 4.05 -0.38
N ASN A 132 -17.80 5.12 -0.89
CA ASN A 132 -17.41 6.49 -0.60
C ASN A 132 -17.53 6.83 0.90
N ALA A 133 -18.65 6.45 1.53
CA ALA A 133 -18.87 6.69 2.96
C ALA A 133 -17.82 5.98 3.81
N TYR A 134 -17.46 4.73 3.47
CA TYR A 134 -16.42 3.98 4.15
C TYR A 134 -15.05 4.66 4.00
N MET A 135 -14.63 4.94 2.77
CA MET A 135 -13.32 5.49 2.48
C MET A 135 -13.10 6.86 3.13
N ASN A 136 -14.08 7.76 3.07
CA ASN A 136 -13.95 9.07 3.70
C ASN A 136 -13.90 8.98 5.23
N ARG A 137 -14.69 8.12 5.86
CA ARG A 137 -14.61 7.90 7.30
C ARG A 137 -13.24 7.35 7.71
N THR A 138 -12.73 6.37 6.98
CA THR A 138 -11.44 5.74 7.27
C THR A 138 -10.28 6.71 6.99
N ALA A 139 -10.35 7.48 5.91
CA ALA A 139 -9.36 8.50 5.59
C ALA A 139 -9.26 9.57 6.70
N LEU A 140 -10.39 10.02 7.24
CA LEU A 140 -10.41 10.97 8.35
C LEU A 140 -9.75 10.41 9.63
N ALA A 141 -9.96 9.13 9.91
CA ALA A 141 -9.47 8.48 11.12
C ALA A 141 -7.99 8.03 11.02
N THR A 142 -7.53 7.65 9.81
CA THR A 142 -6.27 6.90 9.63
C THR A 142 -5.20 7.70 8.91
N PHE A 143 -5.58 8.61 7.99
CA PHE A 143 -4.59 9.38 7.25
C PHE A 143 -4.02 10.51 8.09
N SER A 144 -2.71 10.55 8.23
CA SER A 144 -2.07 11.68 8.89
C SER A 144 -2.04 12.90 7.95
N PHE A 145 -1.84 14.09 8.51
CA PHE A 145 -1.68 15.32 7.72
C PHE A 145 -0.43 15.27 6.83
N PHE A 146 0.57 14.47 7.21
CA PHE A 146 1.83 14.30 6.48
C PHE A 146 1.69 13.37 5.29
N ASP A 147 0.75 12.43 5.34
CA ASP A 147 0.46 11.50 4.24
C ASP A 147 -0.30 12.20 3.09
N SER A 148 -0.86 13.37 3.35
CA SER A 148 -1.68 14.12 2.39
C SER A 148 -0.92 15.14 1.54
N GLY A 149 0.43 15.15 1.62
CA GLY A 149 1.36 15.82 0.71
C GLY A 149 1.04 17.27 0.34
N ASN A 150 1.45 18.21 1.19
CA ASN A 150 1.56 19.64 0.83
C ASN A 150 3.05 20.03 0.73
N LYS A 151 3.86 19.27 -0.03
CA LYS A 151 5.24 19.66 -0.36
C LYS A 151 5.48 19.57 -1.86
N PRO A 152 6.08 20.58 -2.49
CA PRO A 152 6.26 20.68 -3.94
C PRO A 152 7.47 19.89 -4.47
N SER A 153 7.74 18.69 -3.96
CA SER A 153 8.86 17.88 -4.42
C SER A 153 8.55 16.39 -4.36
N GLY A 154 7.87 15.88 -5.37
CA GLY A 154 7.68 14.44 -5.54
C GLY A 154 6.25 14.03 -5.85
N GLU A 155 5.87 14.10 -7.11
CA GLU A 155 4.50 13.86 -7.62
C GLU A 155 3.96 12.43 -7.47
N SER A 156 4.74 11.47 -6.90
CA SER A 156 4.33 10.06 -6.87
C SER A 156 4.04 9.48 -5.49
N GLU A 157 4.38 10.17 -4.40
CA GLU A 157 4.31 9.62 -3.04
C GLU A 157 2.88 9.41 -2.50
N PRO A 158 1.93 10.36 -2.65
CA PRO A 158 0.58 10.16 -2.13
C PRO A 158 -0.20 9.04 -2.82
N GLU A 159 -0.04 8.87 -4.12
CA GLU A 159 -0.74 7.82 -4.88
C GLU A 159 -0.35 6.42 -4.40
N ARG A 160 0.93 6.20 -4.10
CA ARG A 160 1.44 4.92 -3.59
C ARG A 160 0.86 4.57 -2.23
N PHE A 161 0.75 5.56 -1.34
CA PHE A 161 0.14 5.35 -0.03
C PHE A 161 -1.32 4.90 -0.16
N TYR A 162 -2.12 5.57 -0.97
CA TYR A 162 -3.52 5.22 -1.18
C TYR A 162 -3.69 3.87 -1.86
N HIS A 163 -2.80 3.55 -2.79
CA HIS A 163 -2.76 2.25 -3.45
C HIS A 163 -2.48 1.13 -2.44
N GLY A 164 -1.41 1.23 -1.63
CA GLY A 164 -1.10 0.26 -0.59
C GLY A 164 -2.21 0.09 0.44
N PHE A 165 -2.85 1.20 0.82
CA PHE A 165 -4.02 1.18 1.69
C PHE A 165 -5.16 0.34 1.09
N VAL A 166 -5.53 0.60 -0.16
CA VAL A 166 -6.62 -0.14 -0.80
C VAL A 166 -6.25 -1.59 -1.09
N LEU A 167 -4.98 -1.88 -1.45
CA LEU A 167 -4.49 -3.26 -1.56
C LEU A 167 -4.64 -4.01 -0.23
N GLY A 168 -4.31 -3.38 0.89
CA GLY A 168 -4.53 -3.97 2.22
C GLY A 168 -5.99 -4.32 2.48
N LEU A 169 -6.94 -3.50 2.01
CA LEU A 169 -8.36 -3.81 2.09
C LEU A 169 -8.75 -5.03 1.21
N MET A 170 -8.03 -5.28 0.12
CA MET A 170 -8.36 -6.36 -0.83
C MET A 170 -7.85 -7.74 -0.40
N VAL A 171 -6.99 -7.84 0.62
CA VAL A 171 -6.40 -9.13 1.05
C VAL A 171 -7.48 -10.19 1.37
N GLU A 172 -8.63 -9.79 1.91
CA GLU A 172 -9.73 -10.73 2.18
C GLU A 172 -10.33 -11.37 0.91
N LEU A 173 -10.08 -10.77 -0.25
CA LEU A 173 -10.59 -11.27 -1.52
C LEU A 173 -9.67 -12.31 -2.17
N GLU A 174 -8.49 -12.62 -1.63
CA GLU A 174 -7.52 -13.56 -2.20
C GLU A 174 -8.13 -14.96 -2.45
N ASN A 175 -9.06 -15.39 -1.63
CA ASN A 175 -9.75 -16.68 -1.84
C ASN A 175 -10.71 -16.67 -3.03
N ARG A 176 -11.23 -15.50 -3.42
CA ARG A 176 -12.26 -15.33 -4.45
C ARG A 176 -11.70 -14.73 -5.74
N TYR A 177 -10.65 -13.93 -5.63
CA TYR A 177 -10.02 -13.22 -6.75
C TYR A 177 -8.52 -13.47 -6.81
N THR A 178 -7.96 -13.45 -8.01
CA THR A 178 -6.55 -13.22 -8.23
C THR A 178 -6.34 -11.71 -8.29
N ILE A 179 -5.56 -11.18 -7.38
CA ILE A 179 -5.32 -9.74 -7.26
C ILE A 179 -3.98 -9.44 -7.93
N THR A 180 -4.00 -8.59 -8.94
CA THR A 180 -2.81 -8.13 -9.65
C THR A 180 -2.70 -6.63 -9.48
N SER A 181 -1.54 -6.17 -9.00
CA SER A 181 -1.18 -4.77 -8.95
C SER A 181 -0.14 -4.48 -10.02
N ASN A 182 -0.46 -3.60 -10.96
CA ASN A 182 0.46 -3.19 -12.02
C ASN A 182 1.22 -1.94 -11.59
N ARG A 183 2.51 -2.12 -11.32
CA ARG A 183 3.44 -1.03 -11.02
C ARG A 183 4.28 -0.75 -12.26
N GLU A 184 4.03 0.36 -12.95
CA GLU A 184 5.00 0.88 -13.92
C GLU A 184 5.99 1.78 -13.19
N SER A 185 7.28 1.42 -13.24
CA SER A 185 8.37 2.23 -12.70
C SER A 185 8.55 3.48 -13.56
N GLY A 186 8.34 4.66 -12.98
CA GLY A 186 8.86 5.90 -13.57
C GLY A 186 7.91 7.07 -13.71
N PHE A 187 6.72 7.13 -13.30
CA PHE A 187 5.76 8.24 -13.14
C PHE A 187 4.36 7.66 -12.88
N GLY A 188 4.09 7.43 -11.61
CA GLY A 188 2.77 7.48 -10.99
C GLY A 188 1.60 6.78 -11.70
N ARG A 189 1.54 5.42 -11.70
CA ARG A 189 0.32 4.73 -12.15
C ARG A 189 0.14 3.46 -11.34
N TYR A 190 -0.91 3.45 -10.54
CA TYR A 190 -1.24 2.30 -9.69
C TYR A 190 -2.63 1.80 -10.04
N ASP A 191 -2.66 0.63 -10.68
CA ASP A 191 -3.90 -0.06 -11.01
C ASP A 191 -3.98 -1.36 -10.21
N VAL A 192 -5.16 -1.71 -9.76
CA VAL A 192 -5.45 -3.01 -9.18
C VAL A 192 -6.49 -3.70 -10.02
N ILE A 193 -6.19 -4.93 -10.42
CA ILE A 193 -7.10 -5.79 -11.16
C ILE A 193 -7.47 -6.97 -10.27
N LEU A 194 -8.77 -7.14 -10.06
CA LEU A 194 -9.37 -8.27 -9.37
C LEU A 194 -9.96 -9.21 -10.42
N GLU A 195 -9.22 -10.27 -10.73
CA GLU A 195 -9.68 -11.32 -11.66
C GLU A 195 -10.42 -12.39 -10.88
N PRO A 196 -11.71 -12.66 -11.16
CA PRO A 196 -12.47 -13.63 -10.41
C PRO A 196 -11.99 -15.07 -10.68
N LYS A 197 -11.82 -15.84 -9.61
CA LYS A 197 -11.54 -17.29 -9.72
C LYS A 197 -12.79 -18.07 -10.13
N ASN A 198 -13.96 -17.57 -9.79
CA ASN A 198 -15.24 -18.12 -10.22
C ASN A 198 -15.79 -17.32 -11.38
N LYS A 199 -16.13 -18.00 -12.49
CA LYS A 199 -16.68 -17.39 -13.71
C LYS A 199 -18.02 -16.68 -13.51
N THR A 200 -18.69 -16.87 -12.38
CA THR A 200 -19.94 -16.18 -12.05
C THR A 200 -19.73 -14.80 -11.42
N ASP A 201 -18.53 -14.49 -10.94
CA ASP A 201 -18.19 -13.21 -10.32
C ASP A 201 -17.73 -12.19 -11.37
N ASP A 202 -17.94 -10.91 -11.09
CA ASP A 202 -17.50 -9.83 -11.96
C ASP A 202 -16.01 -9.54 -11.73
N ALA A 203 -15.28 -9.25 -12.80
CA ALA A 203 -13.94 -8.67 -12.68
C ALA A 203 -14.03 -7.21 -12.28
N ILE A 204 -13.02 -6.72 -11.55
CA ILE A 204 -12.99 -5.35 -11.04
C ILE A 204 -11.63 -4.73 -11.38
N ILE A 205 -11.67 -3.51 -11.91
CA ILE A 205 -10.48 -2.71 -12.20
C ILE A 205 -10.56 -1.43 -11.36
N LEU A 206 -9.51 -1.15 -10.59
CA LEU A 206 -9.39 0.04 -9.76
C LEU A 206 -8.22 0.88 -10.25
N GLU A 207 -8.43 2.16 -10.47
CA GLU A 207 -7.40 3.13 -10.80
C GLU A 207 -7.36 4.21 -9.74
N PHE A 208 -6.16 4.57 -9.27
CA PHE A 208 -5.94 5.51 -8.18
C PHE A 208 -5.25 6.77 -8.70
N LYS A 209 -5.80 7.93 -8.34
CA LYS A 209 -5.19 9.23 -8.67
C LYS A 209 -5.29 10.21 -7.52
N VAL A 210 -4.23 10.97 -7.31
CA VAL A 210 -4.27 12.17 -6.49
C VAL A 210 -4.67 13.34 -7.39
N GLN A 211 -5.53 14.22 -6.87
CA GLN A 211 -5.99 15.40 -7.61
C GLN A 211 -4.81 16.31 -7.93
N ASP A 212 -4.62 16.59 -9.20
CA ASP A 212 -3.75 17.66 -9.66
C ASP A 212 -4.52 18.99 -9.55
N THR A 213 -4.21 19.78 -8.53
CA THR A 213 -4.92 21.04 -8.26
C THR A 213 -4.64 22.11 -9.30
N ASP A 214 -3.61 21.98 -10.13
CA ASP A 214 -3.27 22.93 -11.18
C ASP A 214 -4.17 22.71 -12.42
N ASP A 215 -4.46 21.46 -12.75
CA ASP A 215 -5.24 21.09 -13.93
C ASP A 215 -6.68 20.65 -13.61
N GLU A 216 -6.95 20.15 -12.41
CA GLU A 216 -8.24 19.56 -12.02
C GLU A 216 -8.97 20.41 -10.96
N LYS A 217 -10.18 20.87 -11.30
CA LYS A 217 -10.97 21.74 -10.42
C LYS A 217 -11.65 20.99 -9.27
N SER A 218 -11.85 19.70 -9.41
CA SER A 218 -12.58 18.88 -8.44
C SER A 218 -12.15 17.43 -8.46
N LEU A 219 -12.40 16.69 -7.36
CA LEU A 219 -12.20 15.24 -7.31
C LEU A 219 -13.02 14.49 -8.38
N SER A 220 -14.13 15.08 -8.85
CA SER A 220 -14.90 14.50 -9.96
C SER A 220 -14.12 14.51 -11.27
N ASP A 221 -13.27 15.51 -11.50
CA ASP A 221 -12.44 15.57 -12.69
C ASP A 221 -11.31 14.55 -12.60
N THR A 222 -10.72 14.37 -11.41
CA THR A 222 -9.76 13.31 -11.12
C THR A 222 -10.34 11.91 -11.34
N VAL A 223 -11.58 11.65 -10.89
CA VAL A 223 -12.30 10.40 -11.16
C VAL A 223 -12.45 10.15 -12.66
N LYS A 224 -12.86 11.19 -13.42
CA LYS A 224 -12.98 11.06 -14.89
C LYS A 224 -11.64 10.76 -15.54
N ALA A 225 -10.56 11.39 -15.08
CA ALA A 225 -9.21 11.13 -15.56
C ALA A 225 -8.78 9.69 -15.25
N ALA A 226 -9.06 9.16 -14.05
CA ALA A 226 -8.80 7.78 -13.69
C ALA A 226 -9.56 6.79 -14.59
N LEU A 227 -10.87 7.02 -14.79
CA LEU A 227 -11.68 6.16 -15.67
C LEU A 227 -11.25 6.24 -17.14
N ALA A 228 -10.83 7.42 -17.62
CA ALA A 228 -10.27 7.57 -18.96
C ALA A 228 -8.96 6.79 -19.11
N GLN A 229 -8.15 6.74 -18.09
CA GLN A 229 -6.91 5.96 -18.05
C GLN A 229 -7.16 4.46 -18.14
N ILE A 230 -8.12 3.91 -17.37
CA ILE A 230 -8.53 2.50 -17.49
C ILE A 230 -8.90 2.15 -18.94
N ARG A 231 -9.67 3.04 -19.61
CA ARG A 231 -10.08 2.85 -21.01
C ARG A 231 -8.89 2.89 -21.98
N SER A 232 -7.97 3.86 -21.79
CA SER A 232 -6.82 4.04 -22.70
C SER A 232 -5.84 2.86 -22.62
N LYS A 233 -5.66 2.26 -21.45
CA LYS A 233 -4.75 1.13 -21.22
C LYS A 233 -5.32 -0.23 -21.62
N LYS A 234 -6.60 -0.30 -21.97
CA LYS A 234 -7.26 -1.51 -22.46
C LYS A 234 -7.10 -2.73 -21.53
N TYR A 235 -7.16 -2.53 -20.21
CA TYR A 235 -7.08 -3.63 -19.25
C TYR A 235 -8.19 -4.67 -19.40
N ASP A 236 -9.35 -4.23 -19.88
CA ASP A 236 -10.48 -5.09 -20.22
C ASP A 236 -10.14 -6.12 -21.30
N VAL A 237 -9.24 -5.82 -22.24
CA VAL A 237 -8.83 -6.75 -23.31
C VAL A 237 -8.19 -8.01 -22.73
N SER A 238 -7.37 -7.90 -21.70
CA SER A 238 -6.75 -9.06 -21.05
C SER A 238 -7.77 -9.94 -20.33
N LEU A 239 -8.80 -9.33 -19.74
CA LEU A 239 -9.88 -10.01 -19.03
C LEU A 239 -10.87 -10.66 -20.01
N THR A 240 -11.19 -9.99 -21.13
CA THR A 240 -12.04 -10.55 -22.18
C THR A 240 -11.37 -11.71 -22.92
N ALA A 241 -10.05 -11.65 -23.13
CA ALA A 241 -9.28 -12.76 -23.67
C ALA A 241 -9.33 -14.02 -22.78
N LYS A 242 -9.56 -13.84 -21.48
CA LYS A 242 -9.77 -14.94 -20.51
C LYS A 242 -11.23 -15.41 -20.44
N GLY A 243 -12.11 -14.86 -21.27
CA GLY A 243 -13.53 -15.24 -21.38
C GLY A 243 -14.48 -14.50 -20.43
N ILE A 244 -14.06 -13.37 -19.85
CA ILE A 244 -14.93 -12.51 -19.05
C ILE A 244 -15.63 -11.52 -19.99
N SER A 245 -16.96 -11.50 -19.99
CA SER A 245 -17.73 -10.54 -20.79
C SER A 245 -17.45 -9.11 -20.35
N GLU A 246 -17.36 -8.17 -21.29
CA GLU A 246 -17.13 -6.74 -20.98
C GLU A 246 -18.19 -6.18 -20.03
N SER A 247 -19.45 -6.60 -20.14
CA SER A 247 -20.54 -6.23 -19.25
C SER A 247 -20.34 -6.69 -17.80
N ARG A 248 -19.36 -7.55 -17.56
CA ARG A 248 -18.99 -8.10 -16.25
C ARG A 248 -17.64 -7.59 -15.75
N ILE A 249 -17.15 -6.52 -16.35
CA ILE A 249 -15.92 -5.84 -15.92
C ILE A 249 -16.32 -4.50 -15.35
N ARG A 250 -16.27 -4.40 -14.02
CA ARG A 250 -16.53 -3.14 -13.31
C ARG A 250 -15.27 -2.30 -13.24
N LYS A 251 -15.41 -1.01 -13.43
CA LYS A 251 -14.28 -0.05 -13.49
C LYS A 251 -14.54 1.06 -12.48
N TYR A 252 -13.59 1.31 -11.58
CA TYR A 252 -13.70 2.36 -10.57
C TYR A 252 -12.47 3.26 -10.58
N GLY A 253 -12.73 4.57 -10.63
CA GLY A 253 -11.73 5.61 -10.41
C GLY A 253 -11.76 6.07 -8.96
N PHE A 254 -10.61 6.04 -8.30
CA PHE A 254 -10.41 6.54 -6.95
C PHE A 254 -9.64 7.85 -7.02
N ALA A 255 -10.24 8.93 -6.58
CA ALA A 255 -9.64 10.24 -6.51
C ALA A 255 -9.38 10.63 -5.06
N PHE A 256 -8.17 11.14 -4.80
CA PHE A 256 -7.72 11.54 -3.47
C PHE A 256 -7.27 13.00 -3.46
N HIS A 257 -7.64 13.71 -2.38
CA HIS A 257 -7.10 15.04 -2.08
C HIS A 257 -7.02 15.19 -0.56
N GLY A 258 -5.80 15.06 -0.01
CA GLY A 258 -5.61 15.00 1.44
C GLY A 258 -6.45 13.88 2.06
N LYS A 259 -7.33 14.23 2.99
CA LYS A 259 -8.24 13.28 3.65
C LYS A 259 -9.57 13.07 2.94
N LYS A 260 -9.76 13.61 1.75
CA LYS A 260 -10.98 13.45 0.96
C LYS A 260 -10.79 12.40 -0.10
N VAL A 261 -11.76 11.53 -0.25
CA VAL A 261 -11.79 10.46 -1.25
C VAL A 261 -13.10 10.53 -2.03
N LEU A 262 -13.01 10.42 -3.35
CA LEU A 262 -14.16 10.23 -4.21
C LEU A 262 -13.95 9.01 -5.11
N ILE A 263 -14.91 8.11 -5.11
CA ILE A 263 -14.94 6.92 -5.96
C ILE A 263 -16.09 7.08 -6.95
N GLY A 264 -15.83 6.81 -8.23
CA GLY A 264 -16.82 6.79 -9.30
C GLY A 264 -16.58 5.64 -10.28
N SER A 265 -17.60 5.32 -11.08
CA SER A 265 -17.60 4.25 -12.08
C SER A 265 -18.11 4.76 -13.43
#